data_460ff802863ffedd8213386501968241
#
_entry.id   460ff802863ffedd8213386501968241
#
_cell.length_a   1.000
_cell.length_b   1.000
_cell.length_c   1.000
_cell.angle_alpha   90.00
_cell.angle_beta   90.00
_cell.angle_gamma   90.00
#
_symmetry.space_group_name_H-M   'P 1'
#
loop_
_entity.id
_entity.type
_entity.pdbx_description
1 polymer ?
#
loop_
_entity_poly.entity_id
_entity_poly.type
_entity_poly.pdbx_seq_one_letter_code
_entity_poly.pdbx_strand_id
1 'polypeptide(L)'
;MKIVISTGKRKTAIARAVIRPGKGRVWINGVPIEIWPIEMAKWKMLEPLLLAGRKLWESVDIKVNVQGGGVMSQADAVRMAIARGLIEYFGSEELKKIYLEYDRYMLSGDPRRTEQEKYMRRSARRRWQKSYR
;
A
#
# COMPACT_ATOMS: atom_id res chain seq x y z
N MET A 1 -5.17 22.61 -12.87
CA MET A 1 -4.28 21.68 -12.15
C MET A 1 -5.08 20.51 -11.61
N LYS A 2 -4.70 19.30 -11.95
CA LYS A 2 -5.42 18.11 -11.49
C LYS A 2 -4.73 17.56 -10.25
N ILE A 3 -5.48 17.37 -9.17
CA ILE A 3 -4.98 16.75 -7.95
C ILE A 3 -5.90 15.57 -7.62
N VAL A 4 -5.32 14.39 -7.41
CA VAL A 4 -6.05 13.19 -7.07
C VAL A 4 -5.62 12.72 -5.69
N ILE A 5 -6.58 12.39 -4.85
CA ILE A 5 -6.33 11.82 -3.53
C ILE A 5 -6.89 10.41 -3.53
N SER A 6 -6.04 9.43 -3.23
CA SER A 6 -6.45 8.04 -3.15
C SER A 6 -6.05 7.45 -1.80
N THR A 7 -6.68 6.35 -1.43
CA THR A 7 -6.42 5.69 -0.16
C THR A 7 -6.12 4.22 -0.38
N GLY A 8 -5.32 3.67 0.52
CA GLY A 8 -5.07 2.25 0.59
C GLY A 8 -5.12 1.80 2.04
N LYS A 9 -5.52 0.57 2.27
CA LYS A 9 -5.66 0.04 3.61
C LYS A 9 -5.25 -1.42 3.66
N ARG A 10 -4.49 -1.78 4.67
CA ARG A 10 -4.14 -3.18 4.94
C ARG A 10 -4.08 -3.37 6.45
N LYS A 11 -4.95 -4.25 6.98
CA LYS A 11 -5.12 -4.43 8.43
C LYS A 11 -5.41 -3.07 9.08
N THR A 12 -4.56 -2.60 10.00
CA THR A 12 -4.74 -1.31 10.65
C THR A 12 -3.96 -0.18 9.99
N ALA A 13 -3.14 -0.48 8.97
CA ALA A 13 -2.39 0.53 8.23
C ALA A 13 -3.30 1.24 7.23
N ILE A 14 -3.24 2.56 7.23
CA ILE A 14 -4.00 3.40 6.31
C ILE A 14 -3.02 4.33 5.62
N ALA A 15 -3.05 4.34 4.29
CA ALA A 15 -2.22 5.22 3.47
C ALA A 15 -3.11 6.17 2.68
N ARG A 16 -2.67 7.41 2.58
CA ARG A 16 -3.31 8.43 1.74
C ARG A 16 -2.27 8.96 0.76
N ALA A 17 -2.53 8.81 -0.51
CA ALA A 17 -1.66 9.30 -1.56
C ALA A 17 -2.27 10.54 -2.20
N VAL A 18 -1.45 11.57 -2.38
CA VAL A 18 -1.82 12.77 -3.13
C VAL A 18 -0.97 12.82 -4.38
N ILE A 19 -1.62 12.84 -5.54
CA ILE A 19 -0.96 12.86 -6.85
C ILE A 19 -1.27 14.17 -7.51
N ARG A 20 -0.21 14.89 -7.91
CA ARG A 20 -0.32 16.20 -8.58
C ARG A 20 0.76 16.32 -9.65
N PRO A 21 0.61 17.26 -10.59
CA PRO A 21 1.64 17.47 -11.61
C PRO A 21 3.00 17.79 -10.98
N GLY A 22 4.06 17.19 -11.49
CA GLY A 22 5.39 17.36 -10.95
C GLY A 22 6.47 16.72 -11.82
N LYS A 23 7.54 16.27 -11.16
CA LYS A 23 8.74 15.79 -11.84
C LYS A 23 9.07 14.30 -11.60
N GLY A 24 8.11 13.52 -11.18
CA GLY A 24 8.33 12.09 -10.93
C GLY A 24 8.97 11.77 -9.58
N ARG A 25 8.66 12.57 -8.57
CA ARG A 25 9.17 12.36 -7.22
C ARG A 25 8.12 11.65 -6.37
N VAL A 26 8.56 10.70 -5.57
CA VAL A 26 7.68 9.94 -4.68
C VAL A 26 8.20 10.03 -3.25
N TRP A 27 7.35 10.45 -2.32
CA TRP A 27 7.69 10.53 -0.90
C TRP A 27 6.71 9.70 -0.08
N ILE A 28 7.25 8.99 0.87
CA ILE A 28 6.47 8.24 1.86
C ILE A 28 6.76 8.85 3.23
N ASN A 29 5.76 9.49 3.84
CA ASN A 29 5.92 10.20 5.12
C ASN A 29 7.08 11.21 5.10
N GLY A 30 7.25 11.91 3.97
CA GLY A 30 8.30 12.91 3.82
C GLY A 30 9.68 12.35 3.47
N VAL A 31 9.82 11.03 3.35
CA VAL A 31 11.07 10.36 2.98
C VAL A 31 11.00 9.91 1.53
N PRO A 32 11.99 10.29 0.69
CA PRO A 32 12.01 9.78 -0.69
C PRO A 32 12.03 8.26 -0.72
N ILE A 33 11.27 7.68 -1.65
CA ILE A 33 11.15 6.23 -1.74
C ILE A 33 12.48 5.54 -2.02
N GLU A 34 13.39 6.20 -2.73
CA GLU A 34 14.69 5.67 -3.10
C GLU A 34 15.57 5.38 -1.89
N ILE A 35 15.40 6.14 -0.80
CA ILE A 35 16.21 5.98 0.41
C ILE A 35 15.44 5.30 1.55
N TRP A 36 14.34 4.63 1.24
CA TRP A 36 13.55 3.92 2.26
C TRP A 36 14.41 2.83 2.91
N PRO A 37 14.47 2.77 4.25
CA PRO A 37 15.46 1.93 4.95
C PRO A 37 15.21 0.43 4.86
N ILE A 38 13.97 0.01 4.61
CA ILE A 38 13.61 -1.40 4.58
C ILE A 38 13.38 -1.84 3.14
N GLU A 39 14.31 -2.63 2.60
CA GLU A 39 14.28 -3.00 1.19
C GLU A 39 13.05 -3.77 0.76
N MET A 40 12.60 -4.74 1.55
CA MET A 40 11.40 -5.51 1.19
C MET A 40 10.17 -4.62 1.06
N ALA A 41 10.00 -3.70 2.01
CA ALA A 41 8.91 -2.74 1.96
C ALA A 41 9.05 -1.78 0.78
N LYS A 42 10.27 -1.30 0.55
CA LYS A 42 10.58 -0.40 -0.57
C LYS A 42 10.20 -1.03 -1.91
N TRP A 43 10.62 -2.26 -2.16
CA TRP A 43 10.31 -2.94 -3.41
C TRP A 43 8.81 -3.17 -3.58
N LYS A 44 8.13 -3.47 -2.50
CA LYS A 44 6.67 -3.65 -2.53
C LYS A 44 5.95 -2.35 -2.88
N MET A 45 6.39 -1.24 -2.30
CA MET A 45 5.82 0.08 -2.62
C MET A 45 6.15 0.53 -4.04
N LEU A 46 7.28 0.07 -4.59
CA LEU A 46 7.68 0.40 -5.97
C LEU A 46 6.94 -0.43 -7.03
N GLU A 47 6.34 -1.56 -6.69
CA GLU A 47 5.67 -2.42 -7.66
C GLU A 47 4.71 -1.68 -8.59
N PRO A 48 3.77 -0.85 -8.10
CA PRO A 48 2.86 -0.16 -9.01
C PRO A 48 3.58 0.83 -9.93
N LEU A 49 4.66 1.44 -9.47
CA LEU A 49 5.45 2.35 -10.29
C LEU A 49 6.23 1.61 -11.38
N LEU A 50 6.80 0.46 -11.03
CA LEU A 50 7.53 -0.36 -11.99
C LEU A 50 6.61 -0.92 -13.07
N LEU A 51 5.41 -1.36 -12.68
CA LEU A 51 4.42 -1.87 -13.62
C LEU A 51 3.88 -0.79 -14.55
N ALA A 52 3.71 0.43 -14.03
CA ALA A 52 3.23 1.55 -14.83
C ALA A 52 4.26 2.06 -15.83
N GLY A 53 5.54 1.94 -15.49
CA GLY A 53 6.63 2.46 -16.30
C GLY A 53 6.95 3.92 -16.01
N ARG A 54 8.24 4.25 -16.03
CA ARG A 54 8.73 5.59 -15.66
C ARG A 54 8.11 6.70 -16.50
N LYS A 55 7.92 6.47 -17.78
CA LYS A 55 7.37 7.48 -18.69
C LYS A 55 6.00 7.97 -18.26
N LEU A 56 5.20 7.11 -17.64
CA LEU A 56 3.85 7.46 -17.22
C LEU A 56 3.88 8.38 -15.99
N TRP A 57 4.65 8.03 -14.96
CA TRP A 57 4.61 8.74 -13.70
C TRP A 57 5.70 9.82 -13.53
N GLU A 58 6.57 10.01 -14.52
CA GLU A 58 7.58 11.07 -14.47
C GLU A 58 6.99 12.49 -14.53
N SER A 59 5.74 12.60 -14.92
CA SER A 59 5.04 13.89 -15.00
C SER A 59 4.27 14.25 -13.74
N VAL A 60 4.33 13.42 -12.71
CA VAL A 60 3.57 13.65 -11.47
C VAL A 60 4.45 13.51 -10.24
N ASP A 61 4.07 14.20 -9.17
CA ASP A 61 4.64 14.01 -7.85
C ASP A 61 3.62 13.27 -6.99
N ILE A 62 4.09 12.28 -6.23
CA ILE A 62 3.24 11.46 -5.36
C ILE A 62 3.73 11.64 -3.93
N LYS A 63 2.85 12.11 -3.06
CA LYS A 63 3.12 12.17 -1.62
C LYS A 63 2.17 11.22 -0.91
N VAL A 64 2.73 10.32 -0.12
CA VAL A 64 1.95 9.34 0.61
C VAL A 64 2.19 9.52 2.11
N ASN A 65 1.10 9.62 2.86
CA ASN A 65 1.15 9.56 4.31
C ASN A 65 0.55 8.23 4.74
N VAL A 66 1.29 7.48 5.54
CA VAL A 66 0.83 6.18 6.03
C VAL A 66 1.01 6.12 7.54
N GLN A 67 0.04 5.52 8.22
CA GLN A 67 0.07 5.35 9.66
C GLN A 67 -0.65 4.07 10.07
N GLY A 68 -0.30 3.57 11.24
CA GLY A 68 -0.88 2.35 11.78
C GLY A 68 -0.24 1.09 11.24
N GLY A 69 -0.47 -0.03 11.92
CA GLY A 69 0.04 -1.33 11.51
C GLY A 69 1.54 -1.48 11.58
N GLY A 70 2.04 -2.56 11.02
CA GLY A 70 3.46 -2.86 10.93
C GLY A 70 4.05 -2.44 9.60
N VAL A 71 5.36 -2.64 9.45
CA VAL A 71 6.11 -2.22 8.26
C VAL A 71 5.52 -2.78 6.96
N MET A 72 5.25 -4.07 6.92
CA MET A 72 4.75 -4.69 5.69
C MET A 72 3.29 -4.31 5.41
N SER A 73 2.47 -4.15 6.44
CA SER A 73 1.10 -3.67 6.27
C SER A 73 1.07 -2.24 5.73
N GLN A 74 1.98 -1.39 6.20
CA GLN A 74 2.14 -0.05 5.67
C GLN A 74 2.56 -0.07 4.20
N ALA A 75 3.49 -0.97 3.84
CA ALA A 75 3.92 -1.13 2.45
C ALA A 75 2.77 -1.55 1.55
N ASP A 76 1.94 -2.49 1.99
CA ASP A 76 0.76 -2.92 1.25
C ASP A 76 -0.25 -1.78 1.08
N ALA A 77 -0.48 -0.99 2.12
CA ALA A 77 -1.39 0.14 2.07
C ALA A 77 -0.89 1.21 1.10
N VAL A 78 0.39 1.55 1.13
CA VAL A 78 1.02 2.50 0.22
C VAL A 78 0.93 2.02 -1.23
N ARG A 79 1.24 0.75 -1.47
CA ARG A 79 1.15 0.12 -2.78
C ARG A 79 -0.24 0.29 -3.38
N MET A 80 -1.26 -0.01 -2.59
CA MET A 80 -2.66 0.12 -3.02
C MET A 80 -3.03 1.58 -3.31
N ALA A 81 -2.63 2.51 -2.44
CA ALA A 81 -2.92 3.93 -2.62
C ALA A 81 -2.29 4.47 -3.91
N ILE A 82 -1.04 4.13 -4.18
CA ILE A 82 -0.34 4.56 -5.39
C ILE A 82 -1.02 3.98 -6.63
N ALA A 83 -1.32 2.67 -6.63
CA ALA A 83 -1.94 2.02 -7.77
C ALA A 83 -3.30 2.63 -8.11
N ARG A 84 -4.15 2.80 -7.11
CA ARG A 84 -5.47 3.40 -7.29
C ARG A 84 -5.37 4.85 -7.76
N GLY A 85 -4.44 5.60 -7.18
CA GLY A 85 -4.24 7.00 -7.53
C GLY A 85 -3.78 7.19 -8.97
N LEU A 86 -2.85 6.36 -9.43
CA LEU A 86 -2.36 6.44 -10.81
C LEU A 86 -3.46 6.11 -11.81
N ILE A 87 -4.28 5.09 -11.55
CA ILE A 87 -5.40 4.75 -12.41
C ILE A 87 -6.38 5.92 -12.52
N GLU A 88 -6.72 6.52 -11.38
CA GLU A 88 -7.65 7.65 -11.34
C GLU A 88 -7.07 8.89 -12.02
N TYR A 89 -5.80 9.18 -11.77
CA TYR A 89 -5.14 10.37 -12.34
C TYR A 89 -5.05 10.30 -13.86
N PHE A 90 -4.63 9.17 -14.41
CA PHE A 90 -4.45 9.00 -15.85
C PHE A 90 -5.68 8.44 -16.56
N GLY A 91 -6.66 7.91 -15.82
CA GLY A 91 -7.86 7.33 -16.40
C GLY A 91 -7.58 6.16 -17.33
N SER A 92 -6.51 5.40 -17.09
CA SER A 92 -6.04 4.35 -18.00
C SER A 92 -6.62 2.99 -17.66
N GLU A 93 -7.39 2.42 -18.58
CA GLU A 93 -7.89 1.05 -18.44
C GLU A 93 -6.79 0.03 -18.66
N GLU A 94 -5.80 0.34 -19.48
CA GLU A 94 -4.63 -0.53 -19.69
C GLU A 94 -3.85 -0.73 -18.41
N LEU A 95 -3.61 0.35 -17.68
CA LEU A 95 -2.91 0.31 -16.41
C LEU A 95 -3.68 -0.53 -15.38
N LYS A 96 -4.99 -0.37 -15.35
CA LYS A 96 -5.86 -1.17 -14.49
C LYS A 96 -5.75 -2.66 -14.82
N LYS A 97 -5.75 -3.01 -16.11
CA LYS A 97 -5.57 -4.41 -16.53
C LYS A 97 -4.22 -4.97 -16.11
N ILE A 98 -3.15 -4.19 -16.27
CA ILE A 98 -1.80 -4.61 -15.86
C ILE A 98 -1.76 -4.93 -14.38
N TYR A 99 -2.34 -4.06 -13.55
CA TYR A 99 -2.37 -4.30 -12.10
C TYR A 99 -3.22 -5.51 -11.73
N LEU A 100 -4.36 -5.70 -12.35
CA LEU A 100 -5.24 -6.84 -12.08
C LEU A 100 -4.60 -8.17 -12.47
N GLU A 101 -3.85 -8.21 -13.56
CA GLU A 101 -3.12 -9.41 -14.00
C GLU A 101 -1.97 -9.73 -13.06
N TYR A 102 -1.28 -8.71 -12.55
CA TYR A 102 -0.16 -8.90 -11.64
C TYR A 102 -0.64 -9.32 -10.25
N ASP A 103 -1.56 -8.56 -9.66
CA ASP A 103 -2.10 -8.84 -8.34
C ASP A 103 -3.41 -8.07 -8.14
N ARG A 104 -4.51 -8.79 -8.09
CA ARG A 104 -5.83 -8.17 -7.90
C ARG A 104 -5.95 -7.42 -6.56
N TYR A 105 -5.23 -7.87 -5.54
CA TYR A 105 -5.27 -7.23 -4.22
C TYR A 105 -4.60 -5.86 -4.20
N MET A 106 -3.83 -5.55 -5.23
CA MET A 106 -3.27 -4.21 -5.37
C MET A 106 -4.35 -3.14 -5.52
N LEU A 107 -5.48 -3.48 -6.12
CA LEU A 107 -6.59 -2.55 -6.32
C LEU A 107 -7.74 -2.78 -5.37
N SER A 108 -8.15 -4.01 -5.17
CA SER A 108 -9.33 -4.33 -4.36
C SER A 108 -9.06 -4.38 -2.86
N GLY A 109 -7.78 -4.47 -2.48
CA GLY A 109 -7.40 -4.62 -1.10
C GLY A 109 -7.55 -6.05 -0.59
N ASP A 110 -6.97 -6.30 0.55
CA ASP A 110 -7.02 -7.62 1.20
C ASP A 110 -7.84 -7.47 2.49
N PRO A 111 -9.02 -8.09 2.57
CA PRO A 111 -9.87 -7.95 3.74
C PRO A 111 -9.44 -8.80 4.94
N ARG A 112 -8.41 -9.63 4.78
CA ARG A 112 -7.95 -10.47 5.88
C ARG A 112 -7.47 -9.63 7.05
N ARG A 113 -7.91 -10.00 8.22
CA ARG A 113 -7.55 -9.34 9.47
C ARG A 113 -7.21 -10.36 10.53
N THR A 114 -6.52 -9.90 11.57
CA THR A 114 -6.28 -10.74 12.74
C THR A 114 -7.62 -11.15 13.32
N GLU A 115 -7.78 -12.46 13.57
CA GLU A 115 -8.96 -13.00 14.19
C GLU A 115 -9.11 -12.41 15.61
N GLN A 116 -10.33 -12.14 16.00
CA GLN A 116 -10.61 -11.54 17.30
C GLN A 116 -10.16 -12.46 18.44
N GLU A 117 -9.49 -11.89 19.44
CA GLU A 117 -9.13 -12.60 20.65
C GLU A 117 -10.38 -12.97 21.43
N LYS A 118 -10.38 -14.19 21.94
CA LYS A 118 -11.51 -14.71 22.72
C LYS A 118 -11.22 -14.56 24.20
N TYR A 119 -12.30 -14.55 24.97
CA TYR A 119 -12.22 -14.41 26.41
C TYR A 119 -11.20 -15.38 27.03
N MET A 120 -10.35 -14.87 27.92
CA MET A 120 -9.30 -15.59 28.65
C MET A 120 -8.24 -16.25 27.77
N ARG A 121 -7.99 -15.73 26.56
CA ARG A 121 -6.93 -16.20 25.66
C ARG A 121 -6.09 -15.03 25.18
N ARG A 122 -4.80 -15.25 25.00
CA ARG A 122 -3.89 -14.22 24.48
C ARG A 122 -4.04 -13.99 23.00
N SER A 123 -4.48 -15.00 22.27
CA SER A 123 -4.77 -14.89 20.85
C SER A 123 -6.03 -15.62 20.52
N ALA A 124 -6.54 -15.42 19.29
CA ALA A 124 -7.83 -15.99 18.89
C ALA A 124 -7.89 -17.51 19.05
N ARG A 125 -6.76 -18.18 18.84
CA ARG A 125 -6.72 -19.65 18.84
C ARG A 125 -5.87 -20.26 19.94
N ARG A 126 -5.29 -19.42 20.79
CA ARG A 126 -4.49 -19.94 21.90
C ARG A 126 -5.40 -20.51 22.99
N ARG A 127 -5.10 -21.71 23.42
CA ARG A 127 -5.82 -22.38 24.50
C ARG A 127 -4.96 -22.41 25.75
N TRP A 128 -5.61 -22.54 26.91
CA TRP A 128 -4.90 -22.81 28.14
C TRP A 128 -4.13 -24.10 28.00
N GLN A 129 -2.88 -24.05 28.40
CA GLN A 129 -2.06 -25.25 28.41
C GLN A 129 -2.48 -26.13 29.58
N LYS A 130 -2.83 -27.38 29.28
CA LYS A 130 -3.11 -28.37 30.31
C LYS A 130 -1.85 -29.19 30.54
N SER A 131 -1.43 -29.28 31.82
CA SER A 131 -0.30 -30.11 32.21
C SER A 131 -0.77 -31.16 33.17
N TYR A 132 -0.37 -32.38 32.92
CA TYR A 132 -0.70 -33.53 33.76
C TYR A 132 0.50 -34.05 34.55
N ARG A 133 1.45 -33.23 34.76
CA ARG A 133 2.60 -33.58 35.59
C ARG A 133 2.48 -33.00 36.98
#